data_b8969b32eaac340a02ae39978c3437dd
#
_entry.id   b8969b32eaac340a02ae39978c3437dd
#
_cell.length_a   1.000
_cell.length_b   1.000
_cell.length_c   1.000
_cell.angle_alpha   90.00
_cell.angle_beta   90.00
_cell.angle_gamma   90.00
#
_symmetry.space_group_name_H-M   'P 1'
#
loop_
_entity.id
_entity.type
_entity.pdbx_description
1 polymer ?
#
loop_
_entity_poly.entity_id
_entity_poly.type
_entity_poly.pdbx_seq_one_letter_code
_entity_poly.pdbx_strand_id
1 'polypeptide(L)'
;MSNLLKTELYKLFHSWYFWGIGIFNLLLSSILLLDSKERSSNLIMASLYNTPLLYFLIIVFIALFIGNDFSGRTLNTYITAGHKRSSIFGVKLIVSQIGCIIILIFPLFVHGIISRFYIGKKLFWNDSTYTMVLLTLFAMITLCALPIFFAFIFRDMGKTLTVSMVLFFVMIFLLNSESAQLISRIIPMGQLRLISLQKVYSTNFCLFVDFLWNFILYFTAGNAFLHTDLK
;
A
#
# COMPACT_ATOMS: atom_id res chain seq x y z
N MET A 1 -0.27 24.26 6.81
CA MET A 1 -0.43 22.82 6.62
C MET A 1 -1.68 22.45 5.81
N SER A 2 -2.86 23.02 6.10
CA SER A 2 -4.11 22.73 5.36
C SER A 2 -4.05 23.05 3.87
N ASN A 3 -3.46 24.17 3.46
CA ASN A 3 -3.36 24.56 2.04
C ASN A 3 -2.45 23.60 1.25
N LEU A 4 -1.32 23.19 1.83
CA LEU A 4 -0.42 22.22 1.21
C LEU A 4 -1.10 20.84 1.05
N LEU A 5 -1.88 20.40 2.05
CA LEU A 5 -2.66 19.17 1.98
C LEU A 5 -3.69 19.21 0.83
N LYS A 6 -4.42 20.33 0.71
CA LYS A 6 -5.38 20.52 -0.38
C LYS A 6 -4.72 20.48 -1.75
N THR A 7 -3.57 21.12 -1.90
CA THR A 7 -2.80 21.13 -3.16
C THR A 7 -2.33 19.73 -3.54
N GLU A 8 -1.81 18.97 -2.59
CA GLU A 8 -1.31 17.61 -2.83
C GLU A 8 -2.46 16.61 -3.11
N LEU A 9 -3.60 16.75 -2.40
CA LEU A 9 -4.80 15.96 -2.72
C LEU A 9 -5.36 16.30 -4.11
N TYR A 10 -5.40 17.59 -4.45
CA TYR A 10 -5.81 18.01 -5.79
C TYR A 10 -4.90 17.40 -6.86
N LYS A 11 -3.57 17.45 -6.66
CA LYS A 11 -2.58 16.82 -7.53
C LYS A 11 -2.82 15.32 -7.66
N LEU A 12 -3.08 14.62 -6.56
CA LEU A 12 -3.36 13.18 -6.56
C LEU A 12 -4.57 12.86 -7.46
N PHE A 13 -5.71 13.49 -7.22
CA PHE A 13 -6.95 13.19 -7.94
C PHE A 13 -6.97 13.66 -9.39
N HIS A 14 -6.14 14.66 -9.77
CA HIS A 14 -6.00 15.11 -11.16
C HIS A 14 -4.87 14.46 -11.91
N SER A 15 -4.11 13.55 -11.28
CA SER A 15 -3.03 12.83 -11.97
C SER A 15 -3.56 11.67 -12.81
N TRP A 16 -3.21 11.65 -14.09
CA TRP A 16 -3.58 10.58 -15.03
C TRP A 16 -3.07 9.20 -14.59
N TYR A 17 -1.85 9.16 -14.06
CA TYR A 17 -1.25 7.90 -13.63
C TYR A 17 -1.96 7.29 -12.41
N PHE A 18 -2.55 8.09 -11.52
CA PHE A 18 -3.32 7.58 -10.39
C PHE A 18 -4.54 6.78 -10.85
N TRP A 19 -5.35 7.37 -11.72
CA TRP A 19 -6.53 6.68 -12.28
C TRP A 19 -6.14 5.53 -13.21
N GLY A 20 -5.10 5.71 -14.03
CA GLY A 20 -4.58 4.66 -14.91
C GLY A 20 -4.15 3.42 -14.14
N ILE A 21 -3.37 3.60 -13.06
CA ILE A 21 -2.93 2.51 -12.19
C ILE A 21 -4.13 1.89 -11.45
N GLY A 22 -5.07 2.69 -10.97
CA GLY A 22 -6.27 2.20 -10.29
C GLY A 22 -7.14 1.32 -11.18
N ILE A 23 -7.41 1.75 -12.42
CA ILE A 23 -8.17 0.99 -13.41
C ILE A 23 -7.40 -0.29 -13.80
N PHE A 24 -6.10 -0.18 -14.04
CA PHE A 24 -5.26 -1.33 -14.39
C PHE A 24 -5.20 -2.35 -13.25
N ASN A 25 -5.13 -1.88 -11.99
CA ASN A 25 -5.22 -2.74 -10.81
C ASN A 25 -6.55 -3.50 -10.76
N LEU A 26 -7.67 -2.83 -11.06
CA LEU A 26 -8.99 -3.47 -11.11
C LEU A 26 -9.04 -4.55 -12.20
N LEU A 27 -8.55 -4.25 -13.41
CA LEU A 27 -8.54 -5.21 -14.52
C LEU A 27 -7.71 -6.44 -14.18
N LEU A 28 -6.47 -6.26 -13.70
CA LEU A 28 -5.60 -7.38 -13.31
C LEU A 28 -6.20 -8.18 -12.15
N SER A 29 -6.74 -7.52 -11.14
CA SER A 29 -7.42 -8.21 -10.02
C SER A 29 -8.60 -9.04 -10.51
N SER A 30 -9.37 -8.53 -11.47
CA SER A 30 -10.51 -9.26 -12.06
C SER A 30 -10.07 -10.49 -12.85
N ILE A 31 -8.98 -10.39 -13.62
CA ILE A 31 -8.39 -11.53 -14.36
C ILE A 31 -7.90 -12.60 -13.37
N LEU A 32 -7.11 -12.21 -12.37
CA LEU A 32 -6.59 -13.13 -11.35
C LEU A 32 -7.71 -13.79 -10.53
N LEU A 33 -8.86 -13.12 -10.43
CA LEU A 33 -10.02 -13.65 -9.72
C LEU A 33 -10.66 -14.81 -10.46
N LEU A 34 -10.58 -14.87 -11.80
CA LEU A 34 -11.06 -15.99 -12.59
C LEU A 34 -10.32 -17.29 -12.25
N ASP A 35 -9.02 -17.21 -12.00
CA ASP A 35 -8.18 -18.35 -11.61
C ASP A 35 -8.35 -18.73 -10.13
N SER A 36 -8.65 -17.77 -9.27
CA SER A 36 -8.72 -17.98 -7.81
C SER A 36 -10.09 -18.38 -7.27
N LYS A 37 -11.14 -18.44 -8.10
CA LYS A 37 -12.50 -18.79 -7.69
C LYS A 37 -12.62 -20.15 -7.00
N GLU A 38 -11.77 -21.10 -7.36
CA GLU A 38 -11.77 -22.44 -6.76
C GLU A 38 -11.24 -22.48 -5.34
N ARG A 39 -10.46 -21.46 -4.91
CA ARG A 39 -9.74 -21.44 -3.63
C ARG A 39 -10.50 -20.78 -2.49
N SER A 40 -11.53 -19.98 -2.76
CA SER A 40 -12.29 -19.30 -1.71
C SER A 40 -13.77 -19.17 -2.04
N SER A 41 -14.60 -19.36 -1.00
CA SER A 41 -16.05 -19.26 -1.10
C SER A 41 -16.59 -17.82 -1.30
N ASN A 42 -15.76 -16.81 -1.07
CA ASN A 42 -16.10 -15.38 -1.13
C ASN A 42 -15.19 -14.63 -2.10
N LEU A 43 -15.78 -13.87 -3.05
CA LEU A 43 -15.01 -13.06 -4.02
C LEU A 43 -14.09 -12.03 -3.36
N ILE A 44 -14.48 -11.48 -2.22
CA ILE A 44 -13.66 -10.52 -1.48
C ILE A 44 -12.38 -11.21 -0.98
N MET A 45 -12.48 -12.40 -0.40
CA MET A 45 -11.30 -13.15 0.09
C MET A 45 -10.40 -13.61 -1.06
N ALA A 46 -10.99 -14.00 -2.21
CA ALA A 46 -10.23 -14.31 -3.42
C ALA A 46 -9.48 -13.08 -3.95
N SER A 47 -10.15 -11.93 -3.98
CA SER A 47 -9.53 -10.66 -4.40
C SER A 47 -8.41 -10.24 -3.43
N LEU A 48 -8.63 -10.39 -2.11
CA LEU A 48 -7.62 -10.10 -1.09
C LEU A 48 -6.41 -11.02 -1.21
N TYR A 49 -6.61 -12.29 -1.57
CA TYR A 49 -5.51 -13.23 -1.81
C TYR A 49 -4.58 -12.78 -2.94
N ASN A 50 -5.12 -12.11 -3.94
CA ASN A 50 -4.37 -11.58 -5.08
C ASN A 50 -3.71 -10.22 -4.81
N THR A 51 -4.13 -9.49 -3.76
CA THR A 51 -3.59 -8.16 -3.41
C THR A 51 -2.07 -8.13 -3.26
N PRO A 52 -1.39 -9.11 -2.63
CA PRO A 52 0.07 -9.14 -2.56
C PRO A 52 0.77 -9.16 -3.92
N LEU A 53 0.19 -9.84 -4.92
CA LEU A 53 0.76 -9.85 -6.26
C LEU A 53 0.65 -8.48 -6.95
N LEU A 54 -0.43 -7.76 -6.69
CA LEU A 54 -0.70 -6.44 -7.28
C LEU A 54 0.06 -5.29 -6.60
N TYR A 55 0.82 -5.59 -5.56
CA TYR A 55 1.62 -4.61 -4.83
C TYR A 55 2.65 -3.88 -5.71
N PHE A 56 3.14 -4.50 -6.79
CA PHE A 56 4.04 -3.84 -7.73
C PHE A 56 3.45 -2.54 -8.32
N LEU A 57 2.13 -2.45 -8.47
CA LEU A 57 1.45 -1.24 -8.93
C LEU A 57 1.56 -0.10 -7.93
N ILE A 58 1.54 -0.41 -6.63
CA ILE A 58 1.78 0.56 -5.56
C ILE A 58 3.21 1.09 -5.62
N ILE A 59 4.17 0.22 -5.91
CA ILE A 59 5.58 0.63 -6.08
C ILE A 59 5.71 1.63 -7.23
N VAL A 60 5.08 1.32 -8.38
CA VAL A 60 5.06 2.23 -9.53
C VAL A 60 4.38 3.55 -9.18
N PHE A 61 3.22 3.50 -8.49
CA PHE A 61 2.50 4.69 -8.07
C PHE A 61 3.37 5.59 -7.19
N ILE A 62 4.02 5.05 -6.16
CA ILE A 62 4.86 5.83 -5.24
C ILE A 62 6.10 6.39 -5.94
N ALA A 63 6.74 5.62 -6.81
CA ALA A 63 7.87 6.11 -7.60
C ALA A 63 7.47 7.30 -8.47
N LEU A 64 6.27 7.27 -9.09
CA LEU A 64 5.72 8.38 -9.87
C LEU A 64 5.28 9.54 -8.99
N PHE A 65 4.61 9.30 -7.86
CA PHE A 65 4.01 10.36 -7.04
C PHE A 65 5.04 11.10 -6.18
N ILE A 66 5.96 10.39 -5.53
CA ILE A 66 6.98 10.98 -4.66
C ILE A 66 8.31 11.14 -5.41
N GLY A 67 8.76 10.09 -6.11
CA GLY A 67 10.06 10.10 -6.80
C GLY A 67 10.13 11.17 -7.89
N ASN A 68 9.05 11.40 -8.64
CA ASN A 68 9.00 12.46 -9.64
C ASN A 68 9.07 13.87 -9.03
N ASP A 69 8.56 14.06 -7.81
CA ASP A 69 8.67 15.36 -7.11
C ASP A 69 10.10 15.69 -6.70
N PHE A 70 10.91 14.68 -6.38
CA PHE A 70 12.33 14.87 -6.16
C PHE A 70 13.05 15.19 -7.48
N SER A 71 12.78 14.43 -8.54
CA SER A 71 13.40 14.63 -9.87
C SER A 71 13.01 15.98 -10.47
N GLY A 72 11.75 16.39 -10.33
CA GLY A 72 11.22 17.67 -10.81
C GLY A 72 11.50 18.86 -9.90
N ARG A 73 12.22 18.68 -8.78
CA ARG A 73 12.54 19.72 -7.77
C ARG A 73 11.31 20.43 -7.19
N THR A 74 10.11 19.85 -7.28
CA THR A 74 8.88 20.46 -6.75
C THR A 74 8.91 20.59 -5.22
N LEU A 75 9.61 19.69 -4.52
CA LEU A 75 9.82 19.82 -3.08
C LEU A 75 10.67 21.03 -2.71
N ASN A 76 11.64 21.41 -3.55
CA ASN A 76 12.45 22.60 -3.34
C ASN A 76 11.59 23.87 -3.45
N THR A 77 10.65 23.92 -4.40
CA THR A 77 9.75 25.08 -4.55
C THR A 77 8.83 25.26 -3.32
N TYR A 78 8.41 24.18 -2.65
CA TYR A 78 7.66 24.29 -1.40
C TYR A 78 8.51 24.87 -0.26
N ILE A 79 9.80 24.49 -0.18
CA ILE A 79 10.72 25.02 0.84
C ILE A 79 10.98 26.51 0.58
N THR A 80 11.23 26.91 -0.66
CA THR A 80 11.45 28.31 -1.03
C THR A 80 10.20 29.17 -0.82
N ALA A 81 9.01 28.58 -0.92
CA ALA A 81 7.74 29.22 -0.57
C ALA A 81 7.51 29.32 0.97
N GLY A 82 8.49 28.92 1.80
CA GLY A 82 8.44 29.07 3.25
C GLY A 82 7.79 27.93 4.02
N HIS A 83 7.48 26.80 3.39
CA HIS A 83 6.92 25.66 4.09
C HIS A 83 8.01 24.89 4.86
N LYS A 84 7.72 24.51 6.11
CA LYS A 84 8.62 23.69 6.94
C LYS A 84 8.79 22.29 6.33
N ARG A 85 10.01 21.77 6.31
CA ARG A 85 10.32 20.40 5.81
C ARG A 85 9.46 19.32 6.47
N SER A 86 9.24 19.41 7.78
CA SER A 86 8.35 18.47 8.50
C SER A 86 6.91 18.49 8.00
N SER A 87 6.38 19.67 7.66
CA SER A 87 5.03 19.80 7.11
C SER A 87 4.93 19.22 5.70
N ILE A 88 5.96 19.40 4.88
CA ILE A 88 6.02 18.83 3.51
C ILE A 88 6.08 17.30 3.60
N PHE A 89 6.96 16.76 4.46
CA PHE A 89 7.06 15.32 4.70
C PHE A 89 5.73 14.71 5.15
N GLY A 90 5.11 15.29 6.20
CA GLY A 90 3.85 14.78 6.75
C GLY A 90 2.70 14.81 5.74
N VAL A 91 2.59 15.90 4.95
CA VAL A 91 1.56 15.98 3.91
C VAL A 91 1.79 14.96 2.80
N LYS A 92 3.03 14.84 2.32
CA LYS A 92 3.38 13.84 1.28
C LYS A 92 3.11 12.43 1.75
N LEU A 93 3.48 12.10 2.98
CA LEU A 93 3.24 10.80 3.58
C LEU A 93 1.73 10.50 3.65
N ILE A 94 0.92 11.42 4.17
CA ILE A 94 -0.53 11.22 4.31
C ILE A 94 -1.18 11.05 2.93
N VAL A 95 -0.88 11.93 1.98
CA VAL A 95 -1.51 11.90 0.66
C VAL A 95 -1.10 10.67 -0.14
N SER A 96 0.17 10.28 -0.11
CA SER A 96 0.64 9.06 -0.76
C SER A 96 0.00 7.81 -0.16
N GLN A 97 -0.15 7.76 1.17
CA GLN A 97 -0.80 6.66 1.87
C GLN A 97 -2.28 6.54 1.48
N ILE A 98 -2.99 7.67 1.43
CA ILE A 98 -4.39 7.72 0.96
C ILE A 98 -4.48 7.18 -0.48
N GLY A 99 -3.59 7.62 -1.38
CA GLY A 99 -3.56 7.14 -2.77
C GLY A 99 -3.33 5.64 -2.87
N CYS A 100 -2.38 5.09 -2.11
CA CYS A 100 -2.11 3.65 -2.06
C CYS A 100 -3.31 2.84 -1.56
N ILE A 101 -3.94 3.29 -0.47
CA ILE A 101 -5.11 2.64 0.11
C ILE A 101 -6.28 2.64 -0.89
N ILE A 102 -6.53 3.75 -1.56
CA ILE A 102 -7.58 3.84 -2.59
C ILE A 102 -7.30 2.82 -3.71
N ILE A 103 -6.07 2.77 -4.24
CA ILE A 103 -5.71 1.82 -5.32
C ILE A 103 -5.91 0.36 -4.87
N LEU A 104 -5.54 0.00 -3.63
CA LEU A 104 -5.67 -1.37 -3.12
C LEU A 104 -7.12 -1.75 -2.78
N ILE A 105 -7.89 -0.83 -2.22
CA ILE A 105 -9.29 -1.09 -1.79
C ILE A 105 -10.23 -1.08 -2.98
N PHE A 106 -9.93 -0.34 -4.04
CA PHE A 106 -10.83 -0.18 -5.18
C PHE A 106 -11.30 -1.52 -5.80
N PRO A 107 -10.39 -2.48 -6.13
CA PRO A 107 -10.82 -3.79 -6.60
C PRO A 107 -11.64 -4.58 -5.57
N LEU A 108 -11.26 -4.53 -4.28
CA LEU A 108 -11.98 -5.23 -3.21
C LEU A 108 -13.42 -4.73 -3.09
N PHE A 109 -13.60 -3.41 -3.19
CA PHE A 109 -14.91 -2.78 -3.13
C PHE A 109 -15.79 -3.18 -4.32
N VAL A 110 -15.27 -3.12 -5.54
CA VAL A 110 -15.97 -3.52 -6.77
C VAL A 110 -16.36 -5.00 -6.71
N HIS A 111 -15.43 -5.89 -6.37
CA HIS A 111 -15.71 -7.33 -6.25
C HIS A 111 -16.68 -7.64 -5.12
N GLY A 112 -16.66 -6.86 -4.03
CA GLY A 112 -17.65 -6.94 -2.95
C GLY A 112 -19.06 -6.62 -3.40
N ILE A 113 -19.22 -5.55 -4.18
CA ILE A 113 -20.50 -5.16 -4.79
C ILE A 113 -21.01 -6.26 -5.73
N ILE A 114 -20.15 -6.73 -6.63
CA ILE A 114 -20.49 -7.80 -7.57
C ILE A 114 -20.92 -9.08 -6.82
N SER A 115 -20.20 -9.46 -5.77
CA SER A 115 -20.53 -10.61 -4.93
C SER A 115 -21.93 -10.51 -4.33
N ARG A 116 -22.31 -9.32 -3.85
CA ARG A 116 -23.59 -9.06 -3.22
C ARG A 116 -24.76 -9.10 -4.24
N PHE A 117 -24.59 -8.41 -5.37
CA PHE A 117 -25.67 -8.24 -6.34
C PHE A 117 -25.88 -9.45 -7.25
N TYR A 118 -24.82 -10.15 -7.68
CA TYR A 118 -24.89 -11.25 -8.63
C TYR A 118 -24.91 -12.65 -7.99
N ILE A 119 -24.29 -12.81 -6.81
CA ILE A 119 -24.17 -14.12 -6.16
C ILE A 119 -25.13 -14.24 -4.98
N GLY A 120 -25.79 -13.17 -4.58
CA GLY A 120 -26.80 -13.17 -3.48
C GLY A 120 -26.23 -13.52 -2.10
N LYS A 121 -24.92 -13.58 -1.94
CA LYS A 121 -24.28 -13.86 -0.64
C LYS A 121 -24.39 -12.66 0.28
N LYS A 122 -25.11 -12.80 1.39
CA LYS A 122 -25.17 -11.79 2.44
C LYS A 122 -23.80 -11.70 3.13
N LEU A 123 -23.26 -10.50 3.21
CA LEU A 123 -22.14 -10.20 4.11
C LEU A 123 -22.69 -10.25 5.55
N PHE A 124 -22.36 -11.31 6.27
CA PHE A 124 -22.65 -11.37 7.70
C PHE A 124 -21.58 -10.56 8.42
N TRP A 125 -22.01 -9.46 9.05
CA TRP A 125 -21.17 -8.62 9.90
C TRP A 125 -21.14 -9.23 11.30
N ASN A 126 -20.10 -10.01 11.59
CA ASN A 126 -19.79 -10.51 12.93
C ASN A 126 -18.55 -9.81 13.47
N ASP A 127 -18.32 -9.88 14.79
CA ASP A 127 -17.13 -9.29 15.44
C ASP A 127 -15.82 -9.78 14.81
N SER A 128 -15.78 -11.03 14.36
CA SER A 128 -14.66 -11.58 13.61
C SER A 128 -14.42 -10.88 12.25
N THR A 129 -15.48 -10.36 11.63
CA THR A 129 -15.38 -9.62 10.35
C THR A 129 -14.78 -8.24 10.56
N TYR A 130 -15.15 -7.54 11.64
CA TYR A 130 -14.55 -6.23 11.97
C TYR A 130 -13.06 -6.34 12.25
N THR A 131 -12.64 -7.34 13.02
CA THR A 131 -11.23 -7.57 13.33
C THR A 131 -10.42 -7.90 12.08
N MET A 132 -10.97 -8.68 11.15
CA MET A 132 -10.33 -8.98 9.85
C MET A 132 -10.19 -7.74 8.98
N VAL A 133 -11.22 -6.90 8.88
CA VAL A 133 -11.16 -5.64 8.12
C VAL A 133 -10.09 -4.71 8.71
N LEU A 134 -10.04 -4.58 10.02
CA LEU A 134 -9.05 -3.75 10.71
C LEU A 134 -7.63 -4.25 10.45
N LEU A 135 -7.39 -5.56 10.60
CA LEU A 135 -6.10 -6.18 10.27
C LEU A 135 -5.70 -5.95 8.82
N THR A 136 -6.63 -6.11 7.89
CA THR A 136 -6.39 -5.89 6.46
C THR A 136 -5.96 -4.45 6.18
N LEU A 137 -6.64 -3.47 6.78
CA LEU A 137 -6.29 -2.07 6.62
C LEU A 137 -4.90 -1.75 7.18
N PHE A 138 -4.57 -2.25 8.38
CA PHE A 138 -3.25 -2.04 8.97
C PHE A 138 -2.14 -2.70 8.14
N ALA A 139 -2.33 -3.94 7.70
CA ALA A 139 -1.37 -4.62 6.84
C ALA A 139 -1.17 -3.91 5.50
N MET A 140 -2.25 -3.35 4.90
CA MET A 140 -2.15 -2.54 3.67
C MET A 140 -1.37 -1.23 3.91
N ILE A 141 -1.64 -0.54 5.01
CA ILE A 141 -0.91 0.68 5.40
C ILE A 141 0.58 0.37 5.51
N THR A 142 0.93 -0.71 6.20
CA THR A 142 2.31 -1.12 6.41
C THR A 142 3.00 -1.53 5.11
N LEU A 143 2.29 -2.24 4.25
CA LEU A 143 2.81 -2.62 2.93
C LEU A 143 3.14 -1.39 2.08
N CYS A 144 2.28 -0.37 2.11
CA CYS A 144 2.50 0.89 1.39
C CYS A 144 3.63 1.74 2.00
N ALA A 145 3.97 1.57 3.26
CA ALA A 145 5.04 2.32 3.93
C ALA A 145 6.42 2.03 3.34
N LEU A 146 6.68 0.81 2.85
CA LEU A 146 7.96 0.40 2.29
C LEU A 146 8.40 1.24 1.07
N PRO A 147 7.62 1.34 -0.03
CA PRO A 147 8.03 2.15 -1.17
C PRO A 147 8.06 3.64 -0.85
N ILE A 148 7.22 4.14 0.08
CA ILE A 148 7.28 5.52 0.57
C ILE A 148 8.62 5.77 1.26
N PHE A 149 9.05 4.87 2.14
CA PHE A 149 10.35 4.94 2.81
C PHE A 149 11.50 5.01 1.80
N PHE A 150 11.53 4.15 0.80
CA PHE A 150 12.56 4.18 -0.23
C PHE A 150 12.53 5.46 -1.08
N ALA A 151 11.35 5.99 -1.38
CA ALA A 151 11.22 7.24 -2.12
C ALA A 151 11.87 8.43 -1.38
N PHE A 152 11.72 8.50 -0.05
CA PHE A 152 12.34 9.56 0.75
C PHE A 152 13.82 9.34 0.98
N ILE A 153 14.31 8.10 1.02
CA ILE A 153 15.74 7.81 1.17
C ILE A 153 16.50 8.06 -0.13
N PHE A 154 16.04 7.47 -1.22
CA PHE A 154 16.78 7.55 -2.50
C PHE A 154 16.54 8.85 -3.24
N ARG A 155 15.40 9.53 -3.04
CA ARG A 155 15.06 10.80 -3.68
C ARG A 155 15.18 10.79 -5.21
N ASP A 156 15.02 9.65 -5.77
CA ASP A 156 15.16 9.37 -7.19
C ASP A 156 14.09 8.36 -7.60
N MET A 157 13.39 8.65 -8.69
CA MET A 157 12.31 7.79 -9.18
C MET A 157 12.81 6.40 -9.58
N GLY A 158 13.93 6.36 -10.31
CA GLY A 158 14.49 5.11 -10.82
C GLY A 158 14.98 4.20 -9.72
N LYS A 159 15.74 4.75 -8.75
CA LYS A 159 16.25 3.99 -7.59
C LYS A 159 15.11 3.48 -6.71
N THR A 160 14.11 4.32 -6.45
CA THR A 160 12.93 3.93 -5.68
C THR A 160 12.22 2.75 -6.32
N LEU A 161 11.97 2.83 -7.62
CA LEU A 161 11.29 1.78 -8.36
C LEU A 161 12.12 0.49 -8.36
N THR A 162 13.41 0.56 -8.70
CA THR A 162 14.27 -0.61 -8.83
C THR A 162 14.43 -1.35 -7.51
N VAL A 163 14.79 -0.64 -6.42
CA VAL A 163 15.03 -1.28 -5.12
C VAL A 163 13.73 -1.87 -4.55
N SER A 164 12.61 -1.13 -4.66
CA SER A 164 11.31 -1.63 -4.19
C SER A 164 10.86 -2.86 -4.98
N MET A 165 11.10 -2.91 -6.31
CA MET A 165 10.76 -4.06 -7.15
C MET A 165 11.61 -5.28 -6.83
N VAL A 166 12.92 -5.12 -6.65
CA VAL A 166 13.81 -6.23 -6.24
C VAL A 166 13.32 -6.81 -4.91
N LEU A 167 13.04 -5.95 -3.93
CA LEU A 167 12.55 -6.38 -2.63
C LEU A 167 11.17 -7.07 -2.73
N PHE A 168 10.29 -6.60 -3.60
CA PHE A 168 9.02 -7.24 -3.89
C PHE A 168 9.20 -8.67 -4.40
N PHE A 169 10.07 -8.90 -5.38
CA PHE A 169 10.37 -10.25 -5.87
C PHE A 169 10.96 -11.15 -4.78
N VAL A 170 11.91 -10.64 -3.99
CA VAL A 170 12.47 -11.38 -2.85
C VAL A 170 11.37 -11.79 -1.86
N MET A 171 10.43 -10.87 -1.54
CA MET A 171 9.30 -11.19 -0.66
C MET A 171 8.41 -12.29 -1.26
N ILE A 172 8.10 -12.26 -2.56
CA ILE A 172 7.32 -13.33 -3.21
C ILE A 172 8.03 -14.68 -3.09
N PHE A 173 9.33 -14.75 -3.38
CA PHE A 173 10.09 -15.98 -3.27
C PHE A 173 10.11 -16.52 -1.83
N LEU A 174 10.34 -15.65 -0.85
CA LEU A 174 10.32 -16.03 0.56
C LEU A 174 8.95 -16.57 1.00
N LEU A 175 7.85 -15.96 0.53
CA LEU A 175 6.49 -16.38 0.89
C LEU A 175 6.06 -17.69 0.21
N ASN A 176 6.68 -18.09 -0.89
CA ASN A 176 6.41 -19.35 -1.58
C ASN A 176 7.28 -20.53 -1.05
N SER A 177 8.23 -20.28 -0.16
CA SER A 177 9.01 -21.33 0.50
C SER A 177 8.16 -22.14 1.49
N GLU A 178 8.46 -23.42 1.66
CA GLU A 178 7.79 -24.30 2.65
C GLU A 178 7.99 -23.82 4.09
N SER A 179 9.13 -23.18 4.38
CA SER A 179 9.46 -22.59 5.70
C SER A 179 8.83 -21.22 5.94
N ALA A 180 7.94 -20.74 5.06
CA ALA A 180 7.43 -19.39 5.05
C ALA A 180 6.46 -19.04 6.20
N GLN A 181 6.05 -19.98 7.04
CA GLN A 181 5.04 -19.71 8.08
C GLN A 181 5.46 -18.63 9.09
N LEU A 182 6.71 -18.65 9.56
CA LEU A 182 7.24 -17.61 10.46
C LEU A 182 7.44 -16.29 9.75
N ILE A 183 8.00 -16.32 8.54
CA ILE A 183 8.27 -15.15 7.72
C ILE A 183 6.97 -14.44 7.35
N SER A 184 5.92 -15.19 6.98
CA SER A 184 4.62 -14.63 6.61
C SER A 184 3.90 -13.93 7.77
N ARG A 185 4.23 -14.21 9.02
CA ARG A 185 3.68 -13.51 10.19
C ARG A 185 4.32 -12.14 10.43
N ILE A 186 5.60 -11.98 10.01
CA ILE A 186 6.39 -10.78 10.27
C ILE A 186 6.31 -9.81 9.09
N ILE A 187 6.21 -10.31 7.87
CA ILE A 187 6.14 -9.48 6.66
C ILE A 187 4.68 -9.09 6.37
N PRO A 188 4.36 -7.79 6.17
CA PRO A 188 2.99 -7.32 5.91
C PRO A 188 2.33 -8.00 4.71
N MET A 189 3.10 -8.29 3.66
CA MET A 189 2.65 -9.04 2.49
C MET A 189 2.20 -10.47 2.83
N GLY A 190 2.92 -11.13 3.74
CA GLY A 190 2.56 -12.45 4.25
C GLY A 190 1.34 -12.42 5.14
N GLN A 191 1.17 -11.37 5.95
CA GLN A 191 -0.02 -11.17 6.78
C GLN A 191 -1.28 -11.05 5.92
N LEU A 192 -1.27 -10.28 4.83
CA LEU A 192 -2.40 -10.20 3.89
C LEU A 192 -2.77 -11.57 3.32
N ARG A 193 -1.77 -12.39 3.01
CA ARG A 193 -2.00 -13.77 2.55
C ARG A 193 -2.62 -14.64 3.65
N LEU A 194 -2.14 -14.54 4.89
CA LEU A 194 -2.70 -15.30 6.03
C LEU A 194 -4.14 -14.87 6.34
N ILE A 195 -4.44 -13.57 6.25
CA ILE A 195 -5.81 -13.04 6.43
C ILE A 195 -6.74 -13.60 5.35
N SER A 196 -6.32 -13.59 4.09
CA SER A 196 -7.12 -14.09 2.97
C SER A 196 -7.42 -15.60 3.07
N LEU A 197 -6.49 -16.36 3.65
CA LEU A 197 -6.63 -17.79 3.92
C LEU A 197 -7.34 -18.09 5.25
N GLN A 198 -7.75 -17.08 6.02
CA GLN A 198 -8.34 -17.18 7.36
C GLN A 198 -7.45 -17.97 8.36
N LYS A 199 -6.13 -17.91 8.19
CA LYS A 199 -5.12 -18.58 9.03
C LYS A 199 -4.37 -17.61 9.95
N VAL A 200 -5.06 -16.61 10.48
CA VAL A 200 -4.46 -15.63 11.39
C VAL A 200 -4.23 -16.27 12.76
N TYR A 201 -2.99 -16.25 13.24
CA TYR A 201 -2.61 -16.88 14.50
C TYR A 201 -3.01 -16.04 15.73
N SER A 202 -2.74 -14.74 15.69
CA SER A 202 -3.07 -13.78 16.76
C SER A 202 -3.22 -12.38 16.20
N THR A 203 -4.39 -11.79 16.43
CA THR A 203 -4.72 -10.44 15.97
C THR A 203 -3.79 -9.38 16.57
N ASN A 204 -3.56 -9.48 17.90
CA ASN A 204 -2.73 -8.51 18.62
C ASN A 204 -1.27 -8.55 18.16
N PHE A 205 -0.73 -9.73 17.86
CA PHE A 205 0.62 -9.87 17.36
C PHE A 205 0.78 -9.22 15.97
N CYS A 206 -0.17 -9.46 15.06
CA CYS A 206 -0.13 -8.86 13.71
C CYS A 206 -0.19 -7.33 13.80
N LEU A 207 -1.11 -6.76 14.59
CA LEU A 207 -1.22 -5.32 14.80
C LEU A 207 0.06 -4.72 15.41
N PHE A 208 0.67 -5.40 16.37
CA PHE A 208 1.93 -4.96 16.99
C PHE A 208 3.07 -4.91 15.97
N VAL A 209 3.20 -5.95 15.15
CA VAL A 209 4.22 -6.02 14.10
C VAL A 209 4.02 -4.93 13.06
N ASP A 210 2.78 -4.71 12.60
CA ASP A 210 2.46 -3.66 11.65
C ASP A 210 2.73 -2.26 12.20
N PHE A 211 2.38 -2.02 13.47
CA PHE A 211 2.69 -0.76 14.14
C PHE A 211 4.19 -0.51 14.21
N LEU A 212 4.97 -1.54 14.58
CA LEU A 212 6.43 -1.46 14.68
C LEU A 212 7.06 -1.17 13.31
N TRP A 213 6.62 -1.86 12.25
CA TRP A 213 7.08 -1.58 10.88
C TRP A 213 6.79 -0.13 10.47
N ASN A 214 5.55 0.34 10.64
CA ASN A 214 5.18 1.72 10.31
C ASN A 214 6.03 2.74 11.08
N PHE A 215 6.21 2.52 12.38
CA PHE A 215 7.00 3.41 13.22
C PHE A 215 8.45 3.50 12.73
N ILE A 216 9.11 2.36 12.51
CA ILE A 216 10.50 2.33 12.05
C ILE A 216 10.64 2.99 10.68
N LEU A 217 9.79 2.61 9.71
CA LEU A 217 9.91 3.11 8.34
C LEU A 217 9.64 4.62 8.25
N TYR A 218 8.61 5.12 8.91
CA TYR A 218 8.29 6.54 8.84
C TYR A 218 9.24 7.41 9.66
N PHE A 219 9.72 6.91 10.80
CA PHE A 219 10.70 7.63 11.61
C PHE A 219 12.03 7.76 10.87
N THR A 220 12.52 6.69 10.28
CA THR A 220 13.78 6.71 9.50
C THR A 220 13.65 7.54 8.23
N ALA A 221 12.53 7.43 7.49
CA ALA A 221 12.24 8.26 6.32
C ALA A 221 12.18 9.76 6.68
N GLY A 222 11.51 10.09 7.78
CA GLY A 222 11.42 11.45 8.28
C GLY A 222 12.77 12.04 8.65
N ASN A 223 13.56 11.30 9.42
CA ASN A 223 14.93 11.73 9.79
C ASN A 223 15.81 11.92 8.56
N ALA A 224 15.76 10.99 7.60
CA ALA A 224 16.53 11.12 6.36
C ALA A 224 16.12 12.37 5.56
N PHE A 225 14.81 12.71 5.51
CA PHE A 225 14.34 13.89 4.78
C PHE A 225 14.68 15.20 5.50
N LEU A 226 14.63 15.23 6.85
CA LEU A 226 14.85 16.45 7.62
C LEU A 226 16.31 16.88 7.67
N HIS A 227 17.25 15.94 7.74
CA HIS A 227 18.68 16.22 8.00
C HIS A 227 19.55 16.24 6.74
N THR A 228 19.03 15.95 5.59
CA THR A 228 19.81 15.92 4.34
C THR A 228 19.50 17.13 3.46
N ASP A 229 20.55 17.66 2.81
CA ASP A 229 20.41 18.74 1.85
C ASP A 229 19.71 18.26 0.59
N LEU A 230 18.72 19.02 0.14
CA LEU A 230 18.07 18.83 -1.14
C LEU A 230 18.92 19.54 -2.19
N LYS A 231 19.69 18.75 -2.96
CA LYS A 231 20.46 19.27 -4.09
C LYS A 231 19.57 19.64 -5.25
#